data_8848788f6bca1a51b6dc8c875049ec16
#
_entry.id   8848788f6bca1a51b6dc8c875049ec16
#
_cell.length_a   1.000
_cell.length_b   1.000
_cell.length_c   1.000
_cell.angle_alpha   90.00
_cell.angle_beta   90.00
_cell.angle_gamma   90.00
#
_symmetry.space_group_name_H-M   'P 1'
#
loop_
_entity.id
_entity.type
_entity.pdbx_description
1 polymer ?
#
loop_
_entity_poly.entity_id
_entity_poly.type
_entity_poly.pdbx_seq_one_letter_code
_entity_poly.pdbx_strand_id
1 'polypeptide(L)'
;PNLNWDYVVLQDQSQVPGFNRTTTSWIEDKDAAILLANEIESESSESVLMMTWGRRNGDVTNPTIYSNFTMMQDRLEDGYIDFRDNMTVQGRDVWIAPVGLAFKHIHDSIQNSGSNPISSSSTFYGLYSADGSHPSLSGSYLAACVIYATLTGETPVGSNDSVSLSNSLKLELQQAAAATVFNETSHLSYPWENSSSGGTSIPRSVPSQGLDASSWSVTWEDPVVRNLSSGSSTFVNLSIEIPN
;
A
#
# COMPACT_ATOMS: atom_id res chain seq x y z
N PRO A 1 23.50 -15.71 -3.34
CA PRO A 1 22.47 -16.30 -4.18
C PRO A 1 21.72 -15.17 -4.88
N ASN A 2 21.62 -15.23 -6.23
CA ASN A 2 20.73 -14.33 -6.93
C ASN A 2 19.31 -14.74 -6.55
N LEU A 3 18.65 -13.92 -5.73
CA LEU A 3 17.24 -14.05 -5.47
C LEU A 3 16.54 -13.39 -6.66
N ASN A 4 15.88 -14.18 -7.49
CA ASN A 4 15.03 -13.66 -8.55
C ASN A 4 13.71 -13.28 -7.90
N TRP A 5 13.45 -11.98 -7.80
CA TRP A 5 12.18 -11.44 -7.33
C TRP A 5 11.28 -11.17 -8.53
N ASP A 6 10.01 -11.53 -8.45
CA ASP A 6 9.03 -11.14 -9.46
C ASP A 6 8.66 -9.66 -9.30
N TYR A 7 8.53 -9.22 -8.05
CA TYR A 7 8.14 -7.85 -7.69
C TYR A 7 9.06 -7.25 -6.64
N VAL A 8 9.30 -5.95 -6.76
CA VAL A 8 9.95 -5.14 -5.73
C VAL A 8 9.01 -4.02 -5.30
N VAL A 9 8.63 -4.04 -4.03
CA VAL A 9 7.73 -3.03 -3.46
C VAL A 9 8.52 -1.83 -2.99
N LEU A 10 8.19 -0.66 -3.50
CA LEU A 10 8.78 0.62 -3.13
C LEU A 10 7.78 1.45 -2.34
N GLN A 11 8.24 2.11 -1.30
CA GLN A 11 7.47 3.05 -0.49
C GLN A 11 8.23 4.35 -0.37
N ASP A 12 7.53 5.46 -0.56
CA ASP A 12 8.09 6.78 -0.33
C ASP A 12 7.78 7.31 1.08
N GLN A 13 8.44 8.41 1.45
CA GLN A 13 8.16 9.14 2.67
C GLN A 13 6.70 9.65 2.67
N SER A 14 6.03 9.55 3.82
CA SER A 14 4.58 9.70 3.94
C SER A 14 3.99 11.05 3.49
N GLN A 15 4.79 12.08 3.22
CA GLN A 15 4.34 13.41 2.87
C GLN A 15 4.68 13.77 1.42
N VAL A 16 5.86 13.34 0.95
CA VAL A 16 6.46 13.82 -0.31
C VAL A 16 5.59 13.53 -1.52
N PRO A 17 4.97 12.36 -1.70
CA PRO A 17 4.15 12.11 -2.90
C PRO A 17 3.05 13.16 -3.08
N GLY A 18 2.44 13.63 -2.00
CA GLY A 18 1.36 14.62 -2.06
C GLY A 18 1.81 16.09 -2.11
N PHE A 19 3.12 16.38 -2.14
CA PHE A 19 3.62 17.75 -2.29
C PHE A 19 3.40 18.29 -3.71
N ASN A 20 3.57 19.60 -3.87
CA ASN A 20 3.54 20.22 -5.18
C ASN A 20 4.70 19.68 -6.03
N ARG A 21 4.43 19.31 -7.29
CA ARG A 21 5.36 18.70 -8.24
C ARG A 21 6.59 19.58 -8.57
N THR A 22 6.59 20.84 -8.15
CA THR A 22 7.71 21.79 -8.31
C THR A 22 8.60 21.86 -7.06
N THR A 23 8.27 21.17 -5.98
CA THR A 23 9.13 21.15 -4.78
C THR A 23 10.37 20.28 -5.04
N THR A 24 11.48 20.71 -4.45
CA THR A 24 12.75 19.97 -4.57
C THR A 24 12.61 18.53 -4.11
N SER A 25 11.99 18.30 -2.94
CA SER A 25 11.79 16.94 -2.41
C SER A 25 11.01 16.05 -3.39
N TRP A 26 9.90 16.56 -3.96
CA TRP A 26 9.11 15.76 -4.90
C TRP A 26 9.89 15.40 -6.17
N ILE A 27 10.69 16.35 -6.69
CA ILE A 27 11.53 16.13 -7.87
C ILE A 27 12.60 15.09 -7.58
N GLU A 28 13.31 15.23 -6.44
CA GLU A 28 14.37 14.31 -6.04
C GLU A 28 13.86 12.88 -5.82
N ASP A 29 12.72 12.72 -5.12
CA ASP A 29 12.14 11.41 -4.85
C ASP A 29 11.59 10.76 -6.13
N LYS A 30 10.95 11.54 -7.03
CA LYS A 30 10.56 11.05 -8.36
C LYS A 30 11.78 10.58 -9.17
N ASP A 31 12.87 11.34 -9.20
CA ASP A 31 14.07 10.97 -9.95
C ASP A 31 14.72 9.71 -9.34
N ALA A 32 14.73 9.60 -8.03
CA ALA A 32 15.18 8.39 -7.33
C ALA A 32 14.30 7.17 -7.65
N ALA A 33 12.98 7.34 -7.67
CA ALA A 33 12.04 6.27 -8.02
C ALA A 33 12.25 5.75 -9.45
N ILE A 34 12.52 6.64 -10.41
CA ILE A 34 12.86 6.27 -11.79
C ILE A 34 14.17 5.46 -11.84
N LEU A 35 15.20 5.87 -11.10
CA LEU A 35 16.47 5.15 -11.04
C LEU A 35 16.29 3.75 -10.43
N LEU A 36 15.52 3.64 -9.34
CA LEU A 36 15.20 2.35 -8.73
C LEU A 36 14.43 1.45 -9.70
N ALA A 37 13.47 2.00 -10.43
CA ALA A 37 12.72 1.23 -11.43
C ALA A 37 13.63 0.70 -12.54
N ASN A 38 14.66 1.46 -12.97
CA ASN A 38 15.63 1.00 -13.94
C ASN A 38 16.45 -0.20 -13.41
N GLU A 39 16.91 -0.13 -12.16
CA GLU A 39 17.65 -1.23 -11.53
C GLU A 39 16.78 -2.47 -11.35
N ILE A 40 15.52 -2.30 -10.90
CA ILE A 40 14.56 -3.40 -10.74
C ILE A 40 14.31 -4.10 -12.09
N GLU A 41 14.05 -3.34 -13.14
CA GLU A 41 13.84 -3.88 -14.49
C GLU A 41 15.08 -4.62 -15.01
N SER A 42 16.28 -4.13 -14.70
CA SER A 42 17.55 -4.77 -15.13
C SER A 42 17.72 -6.17 -14.53
N GLU A 43 17.08 -6.43 -13.38
CA GLU A 43 17.04 -7.76 -12.73
C GLU A 43 15.80 -8.58 -13.15
N SER A 44 15.04 -8.14 -14.17
CA SER A 44 13.81 -8.79 -14.66
C SER A 44 12.69 -8.86 -13.63
N SER A 45 12.64 -7.89 -12.71
CA SER A 45 11.59 -7.71 -11.71
C SER A 45 10.70 -6.53 -12.08
N GLU A 46 9.49 -6.48 -11.54
CA GLU A 46 8.55 -5.38 -11.72
C GLU A 46 8.46 -4.51 -10.47
N SER A 47 8.26 -3.21 -10.68
CA SER A 47 8.13 -2.25 -9.58
C SER A 47 6.68 -2.15 -9.11
N VAL A 48 6.47 -2.17 -7.81
CA VAL A 48 5.16 -1.92 -7.17
C VAL A 48 5.30 -0.77 -6.18
N LEU A 49 4.56 0.29 -6.38
CA LEU A 49 4.49 1.39 -5.43
C LEU A 49 3.46 1.06 -4.34
N MET A 50 3.88 0.98 -3.09
CA MET A 50 2.95 0.92 -1.98
C MET A 50 2.44 2.34 -1.69
N MET A 51 1.21 2.66 -2.13
CA MET A 51 0.57 3.93 -1.82
C MET A 51 0.35 4.03 -0.31
N THR A 52 1.04 4.93 0.34
CA THR A 52 0.89 5.16 1.77
C THR A 52 -0.43 5.86 2.10
N TRP A 53 -0.76 5.93 3.37
CA TRP A 53 -2.01 6.50 3.88
C TRP A 53 -1.81 7.90 4.46
N GLY A 54 -2.85 8.72 4.38
CA GLY A 54 -2.89 10.01 5.06
C GLY A 54 -2.81 9.83 6.58
N ARG A 55 -2.16 10.77 7.28
CA ARG A 55 -2.15 10.78 8.75
C ARG A 55 -3.57 10.96 9.29
N ARG A 56 -3.90 10.27 10.36
CA ARG A 56 -5.26 10.22 10.95
C ARG A 56 -5.94 11.57 11.09
N ASN A 57 -5.20 12.58 11.51
CA ASN A 57 -5.71 13.95 11.75
C ASN A 57 -5.15 14.97 10.76
N GLY A 58 -4.61 14.52 9.62
CA GLY A 58 -3.80 15.38 8.74
C GLY A 58 -2.38 15.56 9.28
N ASP A 59 -1.63 16.48 8.70
CA ASP A 59 -0.23 16.73 9.08
C ASP A 59 -0.06 18.10 9.73
N VAL A 60 0.24 18.11 11.00
CA VAL A 60 0.46 19.34 11.79
C VAL A 60 1.67 20.14 11.32
N THR A 61 2.61 19.53 10.60
CA THR A 61 3.78 20.20 10.04
C THR A 61 3.44 20.94 8.75
N ASN A 62 2.46 20.43 8.00
CA ASN A 62 2.01 21.00 6.74
C ASN A 62 0.49 21.22 6.72
N PRO A 63 -0.08 21.98 7.68
CA PRO A 63 -1.53 22.05 7.89
C PRO A 63 -2.29 22.72 6.75
N THR A 64 -1.62 23.55 5.96
CA THR A 64 -2.22 24.20 4.78
C THR A 64 -2.35 23.26 3.58
N ILE A 65 -1.56 22.18 3.55
CA ILE A 65 -1.56 21.18 2.49
C ILE A 65 -2.37 19.96 2.93
N TYR A 66 -2.22 19.54 4.18
CA TYR A 66 -2.73 18.31 4.76
C TYR A 66 -3.56 18.58 6.02
N SER A 67 -4.64 19.35 5.85
CA SER A 67 -5.47 19.81 6.98
C SER A 67 -6.22 18.69 7.71
N ASN A 68 -6.44 17.56 7.06
CA ASN A 68 -7.12 16.38 7.59
C ASN A 68 -6.73 15.13 6.79
N PHE A 69 -7.21 13.96 7.24
CA PHE A 69 -6.94 12.69 6.57
C PHE A 69 -7.31 12.70 5.09
N THR A 70 -8.54 13.08 4.76
CA THR A 70 -9.06 13.04 3.39
C THR A 70 -8.23 13.90 2.44
N MET A 71 -7.97 15.18 2.85
CA MET A 71 -7.12 16.08 2.07
C MET A 71 -5.72 15.48 1.83
N MET A 72 -5.14 14.85 2.85
CA MET A 72 -3.83 14.23 2.71
C MET A 72 -3.89 13.02 1.80
N GLN A 73 -4.89 12.15 1.97
CA GLN A 73 -5.03 10.94 1.17
C GLN A 73 -5.26 11.25 -0.31
N ASP A 74 -6.14 12.18 -0.64
CA ASP A 74 -6.42 12.56 -2.01
C ASP A 74 -5.14 13.07 -2.73
N ARG A 75 -4.32 13.87 -2.02
CA ARG A 75 -3.04 14.33 -2.56
C ARG A 75 -1.98 13.23 -2.69
N LEU A 76 -1.97 12.27 -1.77
CA LEU A 76 -1.08 11.12 -1.86
C LEU A 76 -1.45 10.24 -3.04
N GLU A 77 -2.74 10.00 -3.26
CA GLU A 77 -3.23 9.25 -4.43
C GLU A 77 -2.75 9.88 -5.73
N ASP A 78 -3.01 11.19 -5.92
CA ASP A 78 -2.53 11.94 -7.09
C ASP A 78 -1.00 11.82 -7.26
N GLY A 79 -0.27 11.87 -6.15
CA GLY A 79 1.20 11.82 -6.17
C GLY A 79 1.77 10.46 -6.54
N TYR A 80 1.17 9.40 -6.03
CA TYR A 80 1.59 8.04 -6.38
C TYR A 80 1.24 7.70 -7.83
N ILE A 81 0.11 8.21 -8.35
CA ILE A 81 -0.22 8.11 -9.78
C ILE A 81 0.83 8.82 -10.62
N ASP A 82 1.21 10.05 -10.25
CA ASP A 82 2.24 10.79 -10.97
C ASP A 82 3.62 10.09 -10.89
N PHE A 83 4.00 9.49 -9.75
CA PHE A 83 5.23 8.70 -9.64
C PHE A 83 5.18 7.50 -10.60
N ARG A 84 4.11 6.71 -10.56
CA ARG A 84 3.93 5.59 -11.48
C ARG A 84 4.07 6.04 -12.94
N ASP A 85 3.39 7.11 -13.33
CA ASP A 85 3.37 7.59 -14.70
C ASP A 85 4.76 8.04 -15.17
N ASN A 86 5.56 8.65 -14.27
CA ASN A 86 6.94 8.99 -14.56
C ASN A 86 7.87 7.76 -14.61
N MET A 87 7.61 6.74 -13.81
CA MET A 87 8.39 5.49 -13.80
C MET A 87 8.08 4.61 -15.00
N THR A 88 6.86 4.66 -15.57
CA THR A 88 6.44 3.91 -16.78
C THR A 88 7.01 4.47 -18.09
N VAL A 89 7.67 5.62 -18.04
CA VAL A 89 8.39 6.17 -19.22
C VAL A 89 9.42 5.14 -19.66
N GLN A 90 9.32 4.64 -20.89
CA GLN A 90 10.11 3.59 -21.54
C GLN A 90 9.39 2.24 -21.72
N GLY A 91 8.09 2.18 -21.36
CA GLY A 91 7.24 1.03 -21.65
C GLY A 91 7.32 -0.11 -20.65
N ARG A 92 7.91 0.14 -19.46
CA ARG A 92 7.87 -0.81 -18.33
C ARG A 92 6.53 -0.73 -17.62
N ASP A 93 6.11 -1.82 -17.02
CA ASP A 93 4.96 -1.84 -16.13
C ASP A 93 5.38 -1.42 -14.71
N VAL A 94 4.61 -0.52 -14.10
CA VAL A 94 4.74 -0.11 -12.70
C VAL A 94 3.35 -0.12 -12.07
N TRP A 95 3.21 -0.85 -10.99
CA TRP A 95 1.93 -1.08 -10.34
C TRP A 95 1.80 -0.24 -9.08
N ILE A 96 0.57 -0.07 -8.60
CA ILE A 96 0.29 0.58 -7.32
C ILE A 96 -0.50 -0.38 -6.44
N ALA A 97 0.02 -0.69 -5.24
CA ALA A 97 -0.74 -1.31 -4.17
C ALA A 97 -1.48 -0.21 -3.38
N PRO A 98 -2.81 -0.09 -3.49
CA PRO A 98 -3.56 1.08 -3.04
C PRO A 98 -3.86 1.04 -1.53
N VAL A 99 -2.86 0.88 -0.68
CA VAL A 99 -3.03 0.74 0.78
C VAL A 99 -3.74 1.96 1.36
N GLY A 100 -3.34 3.17 0.96
CA GLY A 100 -3.99 4.39 1.42
C GLY A 100 -5.47 4.49 1.05
N LEU A 101 -5.86 3.94 -0.11
CA LEU A 101 -7.28 3.88 -0.51
C LEU A 101 -8.07 2.89 0.33
N ALA A 102 -7.45 1.81 0.83
CA ALA A 102 -8.11 0.91 1.77
C ALA A 102 -8.35 1.58 3.14
N PHE A 103 -7.40 2.39 3.61
CA PHE A 103 -7.62 3.25 4.79
C PHE A 103 -8.78 4.23 4.54
N LYS A 104 -8.84 4.85 3.36
CA LYS A 104 -9.91 5.77 2.95
C LYS A 104 -11.26 5.04 2.87
N HIS A 105 -11.29 3.83 2.35
CA HIS A 105 -12.50 3.01 2.29
C HIS A 105 -13.11 2.79 3.68
N ILE A 106 -12.31 2.45 4.69
CA ILE A 106 -12.77 2.28 6.07
C ILE A 106 -13.22 3.62 6.67
N HIS A 107 -12.44 4.69 6.47
CA HIS A 107 -12.80 6.04 6.91
C HIS A 107 -14.18 6.46 6.38
N ASP A 108 -14.35 6.38 5.05
CA ASP A 108 -15.54 6.86 4.37
C ASP A 108 -16.77 5.98 4.68
N SER A 109 -16.58 4.67 4.85
CA SER A 109 -17.65 3.76 5.28
C SER A 109 -18.21 4.14 6.66
N ILE A 110 -17.32 4.48 7.60
CA ILE A 110 -17.73 4.95 8.94
C ILE A 110 -18.42 6.30 8.84
N GLN A 111 -17.87 7.25 8.08
CA GLN A 111 -18.46 8.57 7.90
C GLN A 111 -19.83 8.49 7.23
N ASN A 112 -20.00 7.67 6.21
CA ASN A 112 -21.26 7.47 5.50
C ASN A 112 -22.32 6.80 6.37
N SER A 113 -21.93 6.02 7.39
CA SER A 113 -22.86 5.50 8.41
C SER A 113 -23.35 6.56 9.40
N GLY A 114 -22.87 7.80 9.29
CA GLY A 114 -23.16 8.89 10.23
C GLY A 114 -22.31 8.86 11.49
N SER A 115 -21.28 7.99 11.54
CA SER A 115 -20.36 7.87 12.67
C SER A 115 -19.11 8.71 12.46
N ASN A 116 -18.36 8.97 13.54
CA ASN A 116 -17.14 9.75 13.48
C ASN A 116 -15.91 8.84 13.29
N PRO A 117 -15.21 8.88 12.12
CA PRO A 117 -14.03 8.04 11.88
C PRO A 117 -12.89 8.25 12.86
N ILE A 118 -12.72 9.47 13.37
CA ILE A 118 -11.65 9.80 14.32
C ILE A 118 -12.03 9.55 15.79
N SER A 119 -13.20 8.93 16.06
CA SER A 119 -13.52 8.44 17.39
C SER A 119 -12.54 7.32 17.80
N SER A 120 -12.06 7.36 19.04
CA SER A 120 -11.13 6.34 19.56
C SER A 120 -11.67 4.90 19.56
N SER A 121 -12.98 4.75 19.38
CA SER A 121 -13.65 3.43 19.26
C SER A 121 -13.85 2.97 17.81
N SER A 122 -13.47 3.77 16.81
CA SER A 122 -13.65 3.42 15.40
C SER A 122 -12.54 2.50 14.89
N THR A 123 -12.87 1.66 13.92
CA THR A 123 -11.88 0.83 13.21
C THR A 123 -10.82 1.70 12.55
N PHE A 124 -11.22 2.81 11.92
CA PHE A 124 -10.26 3.73 11.29
C PHE A 124 -9.26 4.31 12.28
N TYR A 125 -9.70 4.75 13.46
CA TYR A 125 -8.78 5.22 14.50
C TYR A 125 -7.80 4.12 14.91
N GLY A 126 -8.29 2.88 15.03
CA GLY A 126 -7.51 1.71 15.39
C GLY A 126 -6.46 1.27 14.36
N LEU A 127 -6.50 1.77 13.11
CA LEU A 127 -5.48 1.48 12.10
C LEU A 127 -4.13 2.14 12.40
N TYR A 128 -4.10 3.13 13.30
CA TYR A 128 -2.90 3.91 13.60
C TYR A 128 -2.34 3.60 14.97
N SER A 129 -1.04 3.70 15.09
CA SER A 129 -0.34 3.82 16.37
C SER A 129 -0.73 5.12 17.09
N ALA A 130 -0.26 5.30 18.31
CA ALA A 130 -0.61 6.45 19.15
C ALA A 130 -0.30 7.81 18.49
N ASP A 131 0.72 7.86 17.64
CA ASP A 131 1.13 9.08 16.93
C ASP A 131 0.18 9.51 15.80
N GLY A 132 -0.75 8.64 15.38
CA GLY A 132 -1.69 8.91 14.29
C GLY A 132 -1.05 8.98 12.91
N SER A 133 0.17 8.52 12.77
CA SER A 133 0.95 8.50 11.53
C SER A 133 1.36 7.08 11.13
N HIS A 134 2.06 6.36 12.02
CA HIS A 134 2.46 4.98 11.78
C HIS A 134 1.29 4.02 11.94
N PRO A 135 1.30 2.88 11.22
CA PRO A 135 0.24 1.90 11.33
C PRO A 135 0.33 1.17 12.68
N SER A 136 -0.81 0.77 13.19
CA SER A 136 -0.91 -0.25 14.23
C SER A 136 -0.78 -1.65 13.62
N LEU A 137 -0.92 -2.68 14.45
CA LEU A 137 -1.05 -4.06 13.95
C LEU A 137 -2.22 -4.21 12.96
N SER A 138 -3.36 -3.56 13.22
CA SER A 138 -4.52 -3.58 12.32
C SER A 138 -4.23 -2.88 10.99
N GLY A 139 -3.56 -1.72 11.03
CA GLY A 139 -3.16 -0.99 9.82
C GLY A 139 -2.14 -1.77 9.00
N SER A 140 -1.17 -2.40 9.65
CA SER A 140 -0.19 -3.28 8.97
C SER A 140 -0.85 -4.51 8.35
N TYR A 141 -1.82 -5.11 9.05
CA TYR A 141 -2.58 -6.23 8.52
C TYR A 141 -3.40 -5.83 7.28
N LEU A 142 -4.08 -4.68 7.32
CA LEU A 142 -4.78 -4.15 6.16
C LEU A 142 -3.83 -3.94 4.97
N ALA A 143 -2.66 -3.35 5.21
CA ALA A 143 -1.65 -3.15 4.18
C ALA A 143 -1.20 -4.48 3.55
N ALA A 144 -0.95 -5.51 4.35
CA ALA A 144 -0.59 -6.83 3.88
C ALA A 144 -1.70 -7.46 3.00
N CYS A 145 -2.97 -7.34 3.40
CA CYS A 145 -4.11 -7.81 2.62
C CYS A 145 -4.22 -7.10 1.26
N VAL A 146 -3.97 -5.79 1.21
CA VAL A 146 -4.00 -5.01 -0.04
C VAL A 146 -2.85 -5.42 -0.96
N ILE A 147 -1.62 -5.51 -0.44
CA ILE A 147 -0.46 -5.93 -1.22
C ILE A 147 -0.67 -7.35 -1.78
N TYR A 148 -1.16 -8.27 -0.96
CA TYR A 148 -1.50 -9.61 -1.40
C TYR A 148 -2.47 -9.60 -2.57
N ALA A 149 -3.61 -8.93 -2.42
CA ALA A 149 -4.63 -8.84 -3.47
C ALA A 149 -4.08 -8.18 -4.75
N THR A 150 -3.24 -7.13 -4.60
CA THR A 150 -2.59 -6.43 -5.71
C THR A 150 -1.67 -7.34 -6.51
N LEU A 151 -0.85 -8.14 -5.84
CA LEU A 151 0.16 -8.98 -6.51
C LEU A 151 -0.42 -10.27 -7.08
N THR A 152 -1.39 -10.89 -6.38
CA THR A 152 -1.87 -12.22 -6.73
C THR A 152 -3.18 -12.23 -7.53
N GLY A 153 -3.98 -11.17 -7.44
CA GLY A 153 -5.36 -11.17 -7.96
C GLY A 153 -6.30 -12.06 -7.16
N GLU A 154 -5.92 -12.48 -5.96
CA GLU A 154 -6.72 -13.32 -5.08
C GLU A 154 -7.30 -12.54 -3.92
N THR A 155 -8.52 -12.90 -3.52
CA THR A 155 -9.16 -12.23 -2.39
C THR A 155 -8.51 -12.62 -1.06
N PRO A 156 -8.19 -11.64 -0.20
CA PRO A 156 -7.71 -11.94 1.15
C PRO A 156 -8.83 -12.39 2.09
N VAL A 157 -10.09 -12.32 1.67
CA VAL A 157 -11.26 -12.66 2.51
C VAL A 157 -11.26 -14.13 2.86
N GLY A 158 -11.27 -14.43 4.16
CA GLY A 158 -11.25 -15.79 4.68
C GLY A 158 -9.84 -16.38 4.82
N SER A 159 -8.78 -15.59 4.59
CA SER A 159 -7.42 -16.02 4.87
C SER A 159 -7.27 -16.41 6.34
N ASN A 160 -6.64 -17.55 6.57
CA ASN A 160 -6.34 -18.04 7.90
C ASN A 160 -4.88 -17.69 8.24
N ASP A 161 -4.71 -16.86 9.27
CA ASP A 161 -3.41 -16.35 9.68
C ASP A 161 -3.27 -16.36 11.22
N SER A 162 -2.04 -16.24 11.69
CA SER A 162 -1.71 -16.24 13.11
C SER A 162 -1.67 -14.84 13.76
N VAL A 163 -2.06 -13.80 13.01
CA VAL A 163 -2.03 -12.41 13.52
C VAL A 163 -2.99 -12.26 14.70
N SER A 164 -2.53 -11.63 15.77
CA SER A 164 -3.27 -11.48 17.03
C SER A 164 -4.31 -10.35 16.95
N LEU A 165 -5.30 -10.51 16.05
CA LEU A 165 -6.48 -9.66 15.92
C LEU A 165 -7.74 -10.52 16.09
N SER A 166 -8.87 -9.89 16.46
CA SER A 166 -10.14 -10.63 16.51
C SER A 166 -10.59 -11.03 15.11
N ASN A 167 -11.26 -12.17 14.98
CA ASN A 167 -11.74 -12.66 13.69
C ASN A 167 -12.68 -11.68 12.99
N SER A 168 -13.51 -10.95 13.75
CA SER A 168 -14.41 -9.93 13.20
C SER A 168 -13.61 -8.76 12.59
N LEU A 169 -12.57 -8.29 13.27
CA LEU A 169 -11.73 -7.22 12.77
C LEU A 169 -10.91 -7.68 11.55
N LYS A 170 -10.33 -8.88 11.59
CA LYS A 170 -9.65 -9.45 10.43
C LYS A 170 -10.56 -9.47 9.20
N LEU A 171 -11.78 -9.98 9.35
CA LEU A 171 -12.75 -10.06 8.26
C LEU A 171 -13.11 -8.67 7.71
N GLU A 172 -13.31 -7.67 8.57
CA GLU A 172 -13.58 -6.28 8.17
C GLU A 172 -12.40 -5.73 7.33
N LEU A 173 -11.16 -5.92 7.78
CA LEU A 173 -9.97 -5.46 7.09
C LEU A 173 -9.74 -6.19 5.76
N GLN A 174 -9.94 -7.49 5.72
CA GLN A 174 -9.87 -8.31 4.50
C GLN A 174 -10.92 -7.86 3.47
N GLN A 175 -12.15 -7.59 3.91
CA GLN A 175 -13.21 -7.09 3.04
C GLN A 175 -12.91 -5.68 2.51
N ALA A 176 -12.35 -4.80 3.33
CA ALA A 176 -11.91 -3.48 2.90
C ALA A 176 -10.81 -3.55 1.85
N ALA A 177 -9.81 -4.43 2.04
CA ALA A 177 -8.76 -4.66 1.06
C ALA A 177 -9.32 -5.20 -0.27
N ALA A 178 -10.18 -6.21 -0.21
CA ALA A 178 -10.83 -6.79 -1.39
C ALA A 178 -11.69 -5.75 -2.13
N ALA A 179 -12.49 -4.96 -1.42
CA ALA A 179 -13.31 -3.91 -2.01
C ALA A 179 -12.44 -2.83 -2.71
N THR A 180 -11.28 -2.52 -2.15
CA THR A 180 -10.37 -1.53 -2.72
C THR A 180 -9.70 -2.02 -4.00
N VAL A 181 -9.25 -3.27 -4.04
CA VAL A 181 -8.47 -3.80 -5.17
C VAL A 181 -9.37 -4.32 -6.30
N PHE A 182 -10.49 -4.96 -5.97
CA PHE A 182 -11.36 -5.61 -6.98
C PHE A 182 -12.58 -4.78 -7.38
N ASN A 183 -12.68 -3.53 -6.92
CA ASN A 183 -13.77 -2.66 -7.33
C ASN A 183 -13.50 -2.14 -8.76
N GLU A 184 -14.43 -2.38 -9.69
CA GLU A 184 -14.35 -1.92 -11.06
C GLU A 184 -14.25 -0.37 -11.22
N THR A 185 -14.53 0.37 -10.16
CA THR A 185 -14.35 1.83 -10.12
C THR A 185 -12.91 2.25 -9.83
N SER A 186 -12.02 1.31 -9.53
CA SER A 186 -10.59 1.58 -9.40
C SER A 186 -10.02 1.98 -10.77
N HIS A 187 -9.36 3.12 -10.82
CA HIS A 187 -8.62 3.58 -12.02
C HIS A 187 -7.21 2.99 -12.10
N LEU A 188 -6.89 2.02 -11.24
CA LEU A 188 -5.58 1.38 -11.18
C LEU A 188 -5.63 0.06 -11.95
N SER A 189 -4.53 -0.25 -12.64
CA SER A 189 -4.31 -1.56 -13.27
C SER A 189 -3.42 -2.41 -12.38
N TYR A 190 -3.58 -3.73 -12.48
CA TYR A 190 -2.89 -4.70 -11.64
C TYR A 190 -2.15 -5.77 -12.48
N PRO A 191 -1.07 -6.39 -11.95
CA PRO A 191 -0.25 -7.37 -12.68
C PRO A 191 -1.05 -8.51 -13.30
N TRP A 192 -2.05 -9.00 -12.59
CA TRP A 192 -2.87 -10.14 -13.01
C TRP A 192 -3.88 -9.82 -14.12
N GLU A 193 -4.16 -8.56 -14.39
CA GLU A 193 -5.04 -8.14 -15.50
C GLU A 193 -4.35 -8.30 -16.86
N ASN A 194 -3.04 -8.04 -16.94
CA ASN A 194 -2.25 -8.15 -18.17
C ASN A 194 -1.93 -9.60 -18.56
N SER A 195 -2.12 -10.57 -17.67
CA SER A 195 -1.91 -12.01 -17.94
C SER A 195 -2.89 -12.59 -18.97
N SER A 196 -3.85 -11.78 -19.46
CA SER A 196 -4.90 -12.22 -20.39
C SER A 196 -4.52 -12.17 -21.89
N SER A 197 -3.31 -11.72 -22.25
CA SER A 197 -2.96 -11.48 -23.67
C SER A 197 -2.04 -12.54 -24.30
N GLY A 198 -1.88 -13.73 -23.76
CA GLY A 198 -1.03 -14.75 -24.41
C GLY A 198 -0.99 -16.16 -23.85
N GLY A 199 -1.75 -16.48 -22.84
CA GLY A 199 -1.84 -17.85 -22.32
C GLY A 199 -3.29 -18.23 -22.08
N THR A 200 -3.64 -19.49 -22.34
CA THR A 200 -4.93 -20.08 -22.00
C THR A 200 -5.38 -19.57 -20.63
N SER A 201 -6.42 -18.74 -20.62
CA SER A 201 -7.08 -18.30 -19.41
C SER A 201 -7.57 -19.52 -18.66
N ILE A 202 -6.83 -19.95 -17.65
CA ILE A 202 -7.42 -20.78 -16.62
C ILE A 202 -8.35 -19.83 -15.88
N PRO A 203 -9.66 -20.05 -15.88
CA PRO A 203 -10.53 -19.29 -14.98
C PRO A 203 -10.01 -19.58 -13.57
N ARG A 204 -9.39 -18.61 -12.94
CA ARG A 204 -9.08 -18.72 -11.51
C ARG A 204 -10.43 -18.72 -10.80
N SER A 205 -10.94 -19.93 -10.57
CA SER A 205 -12.02 -20.10 -9.62
C SER A 205 -11.52 -19.52 -8.32
N VAL A 206 -12.23 -18.51 -7.81
CA VAL A 206 -12.01 -18.01 -6.45
C VAL A 206 -12.00 -19.25 -5.55
N PRO A 207 -10.88 -19.56 -4.88
CA PRO A 207 -10.87 -20.69 -3.98
C PRO A 207 -11.95 -20.46 -2.95
N SER A 208 -12.88 -21.38 -2.79
CA SER A 208 -13.94 -21.31 -1.78
C SER A 208 -13.39 -21.45 -0.35
N GLN A 209 -12.10 -21.60 -0.23
CA GLN A 209 -11.35 -21.63 1.04
C GLN A 209 -10.15 -20.70 0.90
N GLY A 210 -10.03 -19.72 1.80
CA GLY A 210 -8.89 -18.82 1.86
C GLY A 210 -7.58 -19.62 1.95
N LEU A 211 -6.52 -19.09 1.35
CA LEU A 211 -5.19 -19.66 1.46
C LEU A 211 -4.78 -19.76 2.94
N ASP A 212 -4.15 -20.87 3.29
CA ASP A 212 -3.55 -21.04 4.60
C ASP A 212 -2.28 -20.16 4.71
N ALA A 213 -2.46 -18.94 5.20
CA ALA A 213 -1.36 -18.02 5.45
C ALA A 213 -0.55 -18.36 6.72
N SER A 214 -0.78 -19.52 7.34
CA SER A 214 -0.03 -19.95 8.53
C SER A 214 1.47 -20.15 8.27
N SER A 215 1.85 -20.27 6.99
CA SER A 215 3.24 -20.40 6.55
C SER A 215 3.89 -19.06 6.13
N TRP A 216 3.16 -17.96 6.17
CA TRP A 216 3.70 -16.66 5.79
C TRP A 216 4.52 -16.09 6.94
N SER A 217 5.73 -15.66 6.62
CA SER A 217 6.52 -14.85 7.55
C SER A 217 6.54 -13.40 7.08
N VAL A 218 6.01 -12.51 7.91
CA VAL A 218 6.18 -11.06 7.74
C VAL A 218 7.27 -10.64 8.70
N THR A 219 8.44 -10.33 8.19
CA THR A 219 9.54 -9.80 8.98
C THR A 219 9.69 -8.31 8.74
N TRP A 220 9.54 -7.53 9.79
CA TRP A 220 9.99 -6.15 9.82
C TRP A 220 11.46 -6.15 10.22
N GLU A 221 12.35 -5.75 9.35
CA GLU A 221 13.66 -5.34 9.81
C GLU A 221 13.48 -3.97 10.49
N ASP A 222 13.64 -3.96 11.80
CA ASP A 222 13.64 -2.72 12.58
C ASP A 222 14.85 -1.90 12.16
N PRO A 223 14.68 -0.81 11.37
CA PRO A 223 15.81 -0.01 10.99
C PRO A 223 16.28 0.69 12.26
N VAL A 224 17.43 0.32 12.77
CA VAL A 224 18.11 1.12 13.78
C VAL A 224 18.55 2.43 13.11
N VAL A 225 17.59 3.30 12.85
CA VAL A 225 17.84 4.64 12.33
C VAL A 225 18.38 5.47 13.47
N ARG A 226 19.71 5.49 13.60
CA ARG A 226 20.39 6.38 14.54
C ARG A 226 20.77 7.66 13.79
N ASN A 227 20.11 8.76 14.16
CA ASN A 227 20.45 10.13 13.74
C ASN A 227 20.39 10.38 12.23
N LEU A 228 19.17 10.42 11.67
CA LEU A 228 18.97 11.08 10.38
C LEU A 228 19.05 12.58 10.56
N SER A 229 19.94 13.23 9.84
CA SER A 229 19.92 14.69 9.65
C SER A 229 18.68 15.08 8.84
N SER A 230 18.18 16.28 9.06
CA SER A 230 17.07 16.84 8.27
C SER A 230 17.37 16.72 6.77
N GLY A 231 16.51 16.06 6.01
CA GLY A 231 16.69 15.82 4.56
C GLY A 231 17.21 14.42 4.19
N SER A 232 17.41 13.51 5.15
CA SER A 232 17.79 12.13 4.86
C SER A 232 16.56 11.24 4.85
N SER A 233 16.38 10.42 3.80
CA SER A 233 15.39 9.35 3.73
C SER A 233 16.00 8.03 4.17
N THR A 234 15.21 7.20 4.82
CA THR A 234 15.57 5.83 5.18
C THR A 234 14.53 4.89 4.59
N PHE A 235 15.02 3.87 3.91
CA PHE A 235 14.20 2.78 3.41
C PHE A 235 14.00 1.74 4.51
N VAL A 236 12.75 1.33 4.73
CA VAL A 236 12.40 0.18 5.55
C VAL A 236 12.07 -0.96 4.61
N ASN A 237 12.83 -2.05 4.66
CA ASN A 237 12.54 -3.23 3.87
C ASN A 237 11.42 -4.02 4.52
N LEU A 238 10.33 -4.21 3.80
CA LEU A 238 9.29 -5.17 4.13
C LEU A 238 9.53 -6.42 3.26
N SER A 239 9.88 -7.54 3.86
CA SER A 239 9.98 -8.82 3.16
C SER A 239 8.72 -9.64 3.45
N ILE A 240 7.99 -10.01 2.41
CA ILE A 240 6.87 -10.94 2.48
C ILE A 240 7.31 -12.20 1.73
N GLU A 241 7.50 -13.32 2.44
CA GLU A 241 7.72 -14.62 1.82
C GLU A 241 6.39 -15.33 1.67
N ILE A 242 6.00 -15.58 0.42
CA ILE A 242 4.83 -16.38 0.05
C ILE A 242 5.37 -17.77 -0.31
N PRO A 243 5.02 -18.85 0.42
CA PRO A 243 5.42 -20.20 0.06
C PRO A 243 4.76 -20.65 -1.25
N ASN A 244 5.52 -21.36 -2.07
CA ASN A 244 5.04 -22.00 -3.29
C ASN A 244 4.00 -23.08 -2.99
#